data_ab363969e4a78702e122dd9318f12757
#
_entry.id   ab363969e4a78702e122dd9318f12757
#
_cell.length_a   1.000
_cell.length_b   1.000
_cell.length_c   1.000
_cell.angle_alpha   90.00
_cell.angle_beta   90.00
_cell.angle_gamma   90.00
#
_symmetry.space_group_name_H-M   'P 1'
#
loop_
_entity.id
_entity.type
_entity.pdbx_description
1 polymer ?
#
loop_
_entity_poly.entity_id
_entity_poly.type
_entity_poly.pdbx_seq_one_letter_code
_entity_poly.pdbx_strand_id
1 'polypeptide(L)'
;MAEKHKSALEKQKERSDKLQAQIEEVEKRRQERLFLEELGKRISIAREGRKLLERRQFGAAMASYRRFLSITARSLSCEIADLAPPKFDEKNRVAESLILSSILFDLLTILDKLDSGGAVEERRLYHRLFIRFTAGMPFQHFAAENVRKQLTYSSGLKNRKEFWATYKAIEGSWFCIVASWAFDSGMAPEVARLRRFRGEVLWPTRPGRAFVRWYYRNGHELMLLLSKVPGARICVRAALRAFVFLLPKR
;
A
#
# COMPACT_ATOMS: atom_id res chain seq x y z
N MET A 1 -13.33 -18.13 -66.08
CA MET A 1 -12.11 -18.50 -65.30
C MET A 1 -11.80 -17.54 -64.17
N ALA A 2 -11.94 -16.23 -64.30
CA ALA A 2 -11.66 -15.22 -63.30
C ALA A 2 -12.52 -15.32 -62.00
N GLU A 3 -13.82 -15.64 -62.11
CA GLU A 3 -14.71 -15.78 -60.94
C GLU A 3 -14.37 -16.98 -60.04
N LYS A 4 -13.97 -18.13 -60.63
CA LYS A 4 -13.52 -19.29 -59.83
C LYS A 4 -12.22 -19.01 -59.06
N HIS A 5 -11.35 -18.18 -59.61
CA HIS A 5 -10.09 -17.82 -58.97
C HIS A 5 -10.31 -16.84 -57.79
N LYS A 6 -11.26 -15.91 -57.95
CA LYS A 6 -11.66 -14.97 -56.87
C LYS A 6 -12.30 -15.72 -55.70
N SER A 7 -13.18 -16.67 -55.94
CA SER A 7 -13.80 -17.52 -54.93
C SER A 7 -12.78 -18.41 -54.18
N ALA A 8 -11.74 -18.88 -54.83
CA ALA A 8 -10.68 -19.67 -54.19
C ALA A 8 -9.79 -18.80 -53.26
N LEU A 9 -9.46 -17.59 -53.69
CA LEU A 9 -8.72 -16.60 -52.87
C LEU A 9 -9.50 -16.15 -51.62
N GLU A 10 -10.80 -15.91 -51.74
CA GLU A 10 -11.67 -15.58 -50.61
C GLU A 10 -11.75 -16.73 -49.58
N LYS A 11 -11.89 -17.96 -50.03
CA LYS A 11 -11.88 -19.15 -49.14
C LYS A 11 -10.53 -19.35 -48.45
N GLN A 12 -9.43 -19.06 -49.14
CA GLN A 12 -8.08 -19.16 -48.57
C GLN A 12 -7.86 -18.08 -47.50
N LYS A 13 -8.34 -16.86 -47.75
CA LYS A 13 -8.30 -15.76 -46.79
C LYS A 13 -9.12 -16.09 -45.53
N GLU A 14 -10.36 -16.58 -45.71
CA GLU A 14 -11.23 -16.96 -44.60
C GLU A 14 -10.63 -18.11 -43.74
N ARG A 15 -9.93 -19.05 -44.36
CA ARG A 15 -9.21 -20.12 -43.63
C ARG A 15 -8.01 -19.55 -42.85
N SER A 16 -7.27 -18.62 -43.45
CA SER A 16 -6.15 -17.94 -42.80
C SER A 16 -6.61 -17.12 -41.58
N ASP A 17 -7.70 -16.35 -41.74
CA ASP A 17 -8.27 -15.53 -40.64
C ASP A 17 -8.80 -16.42 -39.49
N LYS A 18 -9.45 -17.55 -39.81
CA LYS A 18 -9.88 -18.53 -38.79
C LYS A 18 -8.71 -19.17 -38.05
N LEU A 19 -7.64 -19.51 -38.78
CA LEU A 19 -6.44 -20.08 -38.17
C LEU A 19 -5.76 -19.06 -37.25
N GLN A 20 -5.68 -17.82 -37.68
CA GLN A 20 -5.08 -16.73 -36.92
C GLN A 20 -5.87 -16.47 -35.63
N ALA A 21 -7.19 -16.43 -35.70
CA ALA A 21 -8.07 -16.32 -34.54
C ALA A 21 -7.91 -17.49 -33.55
N GLN A 22 -7.72 -18.72 -34.06
CA GLN A 22 -7.44 -19.88 -33.20
C GLN A 22 -6.08 -19.81 -32.51
N ILE A 23 -5.05 -19.33 -33.20
CA ILE A 23 -3.71 -19.12 -32.62
C ILE A 23 -3.78 -18.09 -31.51
N GLU A 24 -4.41 -16.94 -31.76
CA GLU A 24 -4.59 -15.88 -30.75
C GLU A 24 -5.34 -16.39 -29.51
N GLU A 25 -6.39 -17.15 -29.68
CA GLU A 25 -7.15 -17.74 -28.58
C GLU A 25 -6.30 -18.73 -27.74
N VAL A 26 -5.52 -19.59 -28.41
CA VAL A 26 -4.60 -20.51 -27.72
C VAL A 26 -3.52 -19.78 -26.96
N GLU A 27 -2.94 -18.74 -27.56
CA GLU A 27 -1.95 -17.91 -26.90
C GLU A 27 -2.52 -17.17 -25.68
N LYS A 28 -3.72 -16.60 -25.82
CA LYS A 28 -4.45 -15.96 -24.72
C LYS A 28 -4.67 -16.91 -23.54
N ARG A 29 -5.19 -18.11 -23.81
CA ARG A 29 -5.40 -19.15 -22.76
C ARG A 29 -4.08 -19.59 -22.12
N ARG A 30 -3.01 -19.67 -22.89
CA ARG A 30 -1.66 -19.96 -22.36
C ARG A 30 -1.18 -18.86 -21.43
N GLN A 31 -1.34 -17.59 -21.82
CA GLN A 31 -0.95 -16.44 -21.00
C GLN A 31 -1.77 -16.34 -19.72
N GLU A 32 -3.08 -16.59 -19.78
CA GLU A 32 -3.96 -16.63 -18.60
C GLU A 32 -3.52 -17.72 -17.61
N ARG A 33 -3.21 -18.92 -18.10
CA ARG A 33 -2.73 -20.02 -17.25
C ARG A 33 -1.39 -19.69 -16.57
N LEU A 34 -0.43 -19.14 -17.32
CA LEU A 34 0.85 -18.71 -16.76
C LEU A 34 0.67 -17.62 -15.71
N PHE A 35 -0.23 -16.68 -15.95
CA PHE A 35 -0.55 -15.63 -14.98
C PHE A 35 -1.17 -16.19 -13.70
N LEU A 36 -2.10 -17.12 -13.79
CA LEU A 36 -2.69 -17.76 -12.59
C LEU A 36 -1.64 -18.54 -11.78
N GLU A 37 -0.69 -19.17 -12.46
CA GLU A 37 0.44 -19.84 -11.81
C GLU A 37 1.35 -18.83 -11.10
N GLU A 38 1.68 -17.71 -11.75
CA GLU A 38 2.46 -16.63 -11.13
C GLU A 38 1.74 -15.99 -9.93
N LEU A 39 0.43 -15.78 -10.04
CA LEU A 39 -0.40 -15.25 -8.96
C LEU A 39 -0.35 -16.17 -7.74
N GLY A 40 -0.44 -17.48 -7.94
CA GLY A 40 -0.28 -18.47 -6.87
C GLY A 40 1.09 -18.43 -6.20
N LYS A 41 2.14 -18.07 -6.94
CA LYS A 41 3.53 -17.99 -6.46
C LYS A 41 3.93 -16.60 -5.95
N ARG A 42 3.07 -15.57 -6.04
CA ARG A 42 3.48 -14.18 -5.74
C ARG A 42 4.09 -14.00 -4.37
N ILE A 43 3.59 -14.68 -3.32
CA ILE A 43 4.14 -14.60 -1.97
C ILE A 43 5.54 -15.24 -1.90
N SER A 44 5.79 -16.31 -2.64
CA SER A 44 7.14 -16.90 -2.73
C SER A 44 8.11 -15.95 -3.43
N ILE A 45 7.67 -15.21 -4.45
CA ILE A 45 8.46 -14.18 -5.11
C ILE A 45 8.84 -13.06 -4.13
N ALA A 46 7.89 -12.60 -3.29
CA ALA A 46 8.19 -11.62 -2.26
C ALA A 46 9.21 -12.13 -1.22
N ARG A 47 9.07 -13.39 -0.78
CA ARG A 47 10.03 -14.03 0.13
C ARG A 47 11.41 -14.19 -0.49
N GLU A 48 11.47 -14.54 -1.77
CA GLU A 48 12.74 -14.62 -2.49
C GLU A 48 13.42 -13.25 -2.59
N GLY A 49 12.67 -12.19 -2.92
CA GLY A 49 13.14 -10.81 -2.89
C GLY A 49 13.76 -10.45 -1.53
N ARG A 50 13.13 -10.86 -0.43
CA ARG A 50 13.66 -10.64 0.93
C ARG A 50 14.98 -11.36 1.18
N LYS A 51 15.09 -12.64 0.79
CA LYS A 51 16.35 -13.42 0.90
C LYS A 51 17.47 -12.81 0.08
N LEU A 52 17.16 -12.33 -1.14
CA LEU A 52 18.12 -11.65 -1.99
C LEU A 52 18.61 -10.34 -1.37
N LEU A 53 17.70 -9.58 -0.75
CA LEU A 53 18.03 -8.35 -0.03
C LEU A 53 18.96 -8.62 1.15
N GLU A 54 18.69 -9.65 1.96
CA GLU A 54 19.54 -10.09 3.08
C GLU A 54 20.94 -10.50 2.62
N ARG A 55 21.03 -11.08 1.41
CA ARG A 55 22.31 -11.43 0.76
C ARG A 55 22.96 -10.22 0.06
N ARG A 56 22.41 -9.01 0.19
CA ARG A 56 22.85 -7.77 -0.47
C ARG A 56 22.84 -7.82 -2.00
N GLN A 57 22.06 -8.72 -2.60
CA GLN A 57 21.87 -8.83 -4.04
C GLN A 57 20.77 -7.85 -4.50
N PHE A 58 21.06 -6.55 -4.39
CA PHE A 58 20.06 -5.47 -4.53
C PHE A 58 19.33 -5.47 -5.87
N GLY A 59 20.05 -5.69 -6.98
CA GLY A 59 19.44 -5.72 -8.31
C GLY A 59 18.43 -6.86 -8.47
N ALA A 60 18.80 -8.08 -8.04
CA ALA A 60 17.92 -9.25 -8.09
C ALA A 60 16.72 -9.10 -7.12
N ALA A 61 16.94 -8.58 -5.91
CA ALA A 61 15.87 -8.29 -4.96
C ALA A 61 14.85 -7.29 -5.55
N MET A 62 15.34 -6.22 -6.17
CA MET A 62 14.50 -5.21 -6.81
C MET A 62 13.69 -5.80 -7.97
N ALA A 63 14.28 -6.65 -8.80
CA ALA A 63 13.58 -7.33 -9.89
C ALA A 63 12.44 -8.22 -9.35
N SER A 64 12.69 -9.01 -8.28
CA SER A 64 11.68 -9.84 -7.62
C SER A 64 10.53 -8.99 -7.04
N TYR A 65 10.83 -7.89 -6.38
CA TYR A 65 9.80 -7.01 -5.82
C TYR A 65 8.98 -6.28 -6.89
N ARG A 66 9.61 -5.80 -7.98
CA ARG A 66 8.91 -5.23 -9.13
C ARG A 66 7.98 -6.24 -9.77
N ARG A 67 8.43 -7.50 -9.93
CA ARG A 67 7.60 -8.60 -10.42
C ARG A 67 6.39 -8.84 -9.52
N PHE A 68 6.58 -8.86 -8.19
CA PHE A 68 5.47 -8.96 -7.24
C PHE A 68 4.45 -7.84 -7.42
N LEU A 69 4.89 -6.59 -7.53
CA LEU A 69 4.01 -5.43 -7.74
C LEU A 69 3.24 -5.54 -9.06
N SER A 70 3.91 -5.95 -10.15
CA SER A 70 3.29 -6.13 -11.46
C SER A 70 2.21 -7.22 -11.45
N ILE A 71 2.50 -8.38 -10.85
CA ILE A 71 1.52 -9.47 -10.70
C ILE A 71 0.31 -9.00 -9.88
N THR A 72 0.56 -8.27 -8.79
CA THR A 72 -0.51 -7.74 -7.92
C THR A 72 -1.37 -6.71 -8.65
N ALA A 73 -0.77 -5.78 -9.38
CA ALA A 73 -1.49 -4.77 -10.16
C ALA A 73 -2.33 -5.42 -11.25
N ARG A 74 -1.76 -6.38 -11.98
CA ARG A 74 -2.48 -7.16 -13.01
C ARG A 74 -3.66 -7.95 -12.45
N SER A 75 -3.51 -8.56 -11.26
CA SER A 75 -4.61 -9.30 -10.61
C SER A 75 -5.78 -8.40 -10.19
N LEU A 76 -5.53 -7.12 -10.01
CA LEU A 76 -6.53 -6.10 -9.68
C LEU A 76 -6.95 -5.26 -10.89
N SER A 77 -6.51 -5.65 -12.11
CA SER A 77 -6.79 -4.96 -13.37
C SER A 77 -6.49 -3.45 -13.30
N CYS A 78 -5.31 -3.10 -12.73
CA CYS A 78 -4.90 -1.70 -12.60
C CYS A 78 -3.40 -1.53 -12.81
N GLU A 79 -2.96 -0.29 -12.99
CA GLU A 79 -1.55 0.10 -13.00
C GLU A 79 -0.96 0.04 -11.58
N ILE A 80 0.38 -0.11 -11.48
CA ILE A 80 1.07 -0.11 -10.18
C ILE A 80 0.81 1.19 -9.43
N ALA A 81 0.74 2.33 -10.13
CA ALA A 81 0.46 3.64 -9.54
C ALA A 81 -0.93 3.74 -8.88
N ASP A 82 -1.88 2.93 -9.36
CA ASP A 82 -3.27 2.92 -8.89
C ASP A 82 -3.53 1.87 -7.81
N LEU A 83 -2.51 1.12 -7.40
CA LEU A 83 -2.62 0.20 -6.28
C LEU A 83 -3.05 0.95 -5.02
N ALA A 84 -4.11 0.45 -4.36
CA ALA A 84 -4.65 1.06 -3.14
C ALA A 84 -5.35 0.01 -2.26
N PRO A 85 -5.36 0.18 -0.93
CA PRO A 85 -6.00 -0.75 -0.01
C PRO A 85 -7.46 -1.10 -0.33
N PRO A 86 -8.33 -0.17 -0.78
CA PRO A 86 -9.73 -0.50 -1.10
C PRO A 86 -9.92 -1.45 -2.28
N LYS A 87 -8.89 -1.68 -3.10
CA LYS A 87 -8.95 -2.63 -4.21
C LYS A 87 -8.87 -4.10 -3.76
N PHE A 88 -8.47 -4.34 -2.52
CA PHE A 88 -8.40 -5.67 -1.92
C PHE A 88 -9.67 -6.00 -1.15
N ASP A 89 -10.04 -7.28 -1.12
CA ASP A 89 -11.12 -7.77 -0.29
C ASP A 89 -10.94 -7.35 1.17
N GLU A 90 -12.03 -7.02 1.84
CA GLU A 90 -12.00 -6.52 3.21
C GLU A 90 -11.25 -7.45 4.17
N LYS A 91 -11.45 -8.77 4.02
CA LYS A 91 -10.80 -9.80 4.84
C LYS A 91 -9.26 -9.80 4.68
N ASN A 92 -8.77 -9.53 3.47
CA ASN A 92 -7.36 -9.63 3.12
C ASN A 92 -6.66 -8.26 3.11
N ARG A 93 -7.40 -7.17 3.15
CA ARG A 93 -6.90 -5.78 3.00
C ARG A 93 -5.73 -5.45 3.91
N VAL A 94 -5.82 -5.81 5.18
CA VAL A 94 -4.77 -5.51 6.16
C VAL A 94 -3.51 -6.32 5.88
N ALA A 95 -3.65 -7.63 5.59
CA ALA A 95 -2.53 -8.50 5.28
C ALA A 95 -1.82 -8.09 3.98
N GLU A 96 -2.58 -7.81 2.92
CA GLU A 96 -2.06 -7.33 1.65
C GLU A 96 -1.35 -5.98 1.80
N SER A 97 -1.94 -5.06 2.56
CA SER A 97 -1.33 -3.76 2.85
C SER A 97 -0.02 -3.90 3.61
N LEU A 98 0.07 -4.83 4.55
CA LEU A 98 1.31 -5.10 5.30
C LEU A 98 2.42 -5.63 4.38
N ILE A 99 2.09 -6.58 3.50
CA ILE A 99 3.05 -7.15 2.55
C ILE A 99 3.55 -6.06 1.60
N LEU A 100 2.63 -5.30 0.99
CA LEU A 100 2.97 -4.21 0.07
C LEU A 100 3.78 -3.11 0.76
N SER A 101 3.40 -2.70 1.96
CA SER A 101 4.16 -1.73 2.76
C SER A 101 5.59 -2.21 3.00
N SER A 102 5.78 -3.48 3.37
CA SER A 102 7.11 -4.05 3.60
C SER A 102 7.96 -4.07 2.34
N ILE A 103 7.39 -4.51 1.22
CA ILE A 103 8.09 -4.56 -0.09
C ILE A 103 8.46 -3.15 -0.57
N LEU A 104 7.54 -2.20 -0.44
CA LEU A 104 7.77 -0.81 -0.84
C LEU A 104 8.87 -0.16 0.01
N PHE A 105 8.92 -0.43 1.31
CA PHE A 105 10.01 0.03 2.18
C PHE A 105 11.36 -0.56 1.79
N ASP A 106 11.41 -1.86 1.48
CA ASP A 106 12.62 -2.52 1.01
C ASP A 106 13.08 -1.91 -0.33
N LEU A 107 12.17 -1.69 -1.29
CA LEU A 107 12.46 -1.03 -2.57
C LEU A 107 13.01 0.39 -2.38
N LEU A 108 12.42 1.19 -1.50
CA LEU A 108 12.91 2.53 -1.18
C LEU A 108 14.33 2.49 -0.62
N THR A 109 14.61 1.51 0.26
CA THR A 109 15.95 1.33 0.85
C THR A 109 16.97 0.89 -0.20
N ILE A 110 16.58 0.03 -1.14
CA ILE A 110 17.45 -0.41 -2.25
C ILE A 110 17.74 0.76 -3.18
N LEU A 111 16.71 1.50 -3.61
CA LEU A 111 16.86 2.63 -4.52
C LEU A 111 17.73 3.74 -3.93
N ASP A 112 17.62 3.97 -2.60
CA ASP A 112 18.49 4.93 -1.92
C ASP A 112 19.96 4.49 -1.96
N LYS A 113 20.23 3.20 -1.80
CA LYS A 113 21.61 2.66 -1.84
C LYS A 113 22.20 2.68 -3.24
N LEU A 114 21.42 2.31 -4.25
CA LEU A 114 21.88 2.22 -5.64
C LEU A 114 22.09 3.59 -6.28
N ASP A 115 21.36 4.62 -5.82
CA ASP A 115 21.43 6.02 -6.28
C ASP A 115 21.59 6.18 -7.80
N SER A 116 20.76 5.48 -8.54
CA SER A 116 20.68 5.70 -9.98
C SER A 116 19.85 6.96 -10.24
N GLY A 117 20.48 8.05 -10.68
CA GLY A 117 19.80 9.33 -10.96
C GLY A 117 18.56 9.22 -11.87
N GLY A 118 18.42 8.13 -12.64
CA GLY A 118 17.26 7.82 -13.47
C GLY A 118 16.03 7.28 -12.71
N ALA A 119 16.14 6.94 -11.42
CA ALA A 119 15.04 6.30 -10.67
C ALA A 119 14.23 7.28 -9.80
N VAL A 120 14.30 8.59 -10.04
CA VAL A 120 13.63 9.61 -9.22
C VAL A 120 12.13 9.44 -9.23
N GLU A 121 11.52 9.27 -10.39
CA GLU A 121 10.06 9.11 -10.51
C GLU A 121 9.57 7.78 -9.90
N GLU A 122 10.32 6.70 -10.08
CA GLU A 122 10.01 5.42 -9.47
C GLU A 122 10.11 5.50 -7.95
N ARG A 123 11.13 6.14 -7.41
CA ARG A 123 11.30 6.36 -5.98
C ARG A 123 10.15 7.19 -5.41
N ARG A 124 9.75 8.28 -6.08
CA ARG A 124 8.58 9.09 -5.70
C ARG A 124 7.28 8.28 -5.72
N LEU A 125 7.11 7.43 -6.74
CA LEU A 125 5.95 6.53 -6.81
C LEU A 125 5.92 5.59 -5.58
N TYR A 126 7.03 4.96 -5.26
CA TYR A 126 7.08 4.03 -4.12
C TYR A 126 6.90 4.72 -2.77
N HIS A 127 7.37 5.96 -2.58
CA HIS A 127 7.06 6.76 -1.40
C HIS A 127 5.55 7.02 -1.28
N ARG A 128 4.88 7.42 -2.37
CA ARG A 128 3.42 7.63 -2.38
C ARG A 128 2.66 6.34 -2.07
N LEU A 129 3.03 5.24 -2.69
CA LEU A 129 2.41 3.94 -2.44
C LEU A 129 2.64 3.46 -1.01
N PHE A 130 3.86 3.60 -0.48
CA PHE A 130 4.17 3.24 0.89
C PHE A 130 3.30 4.00 1.89
N ILE A 131 3.15 5.32 1.72
CA ILE A 131 2.24 6.13 2.54
C ILE A 131 0.81 5.61 2.39
N ARG A 132 0.34 5.37 1.17
CA ARG A 132 -1.02 4.90 0.86
C ARG A 132 -1.35 3.56 1.52
N PHE A 133 -0.42 2.62 1.51
CA PHE A 133 -0.60 1.29 2.11
C PHE A 133 -0.32 1.23 3.60
N THR A 134 0.24 2.28 4.18
CA THR A 134 0.63 2.33 5.59
C THR A 134 -0.31 3.21 6.40
N ALA A 135 -0.70 4.37 5.87
CA ALA A 135 -1.50 5.35 6.59
C ALA A 135 -2.88 4.80 6.98
N GLY A 136 -3.20 4.82 8.26
CA GLY A 136 -4.47 4.32 8.82
C GLY A 136 -4.53 2.81 9.02
N MET A 137 -3.45 2.07 8.72
CA MET A 137 -3.39 0.62 8.95
C MET A 137 -2.97 0.30 10.39
N PRO A 138 -3.38 -0.86 10.95
CA PRO A 138 -3.04 -1.26 12.32
C PRO A 138 -1.53 -1.32 12.59
N PHE A 139 -0.72 -1.62 11.58
CA PHE A 139 0.73 -1.74 11.65
C PHE A 139 1.49 -0.45 11.34
N GLN A 140 0.80 0.66 11.09
CA GLN A 140 1.39 1.97 10.74
C GLN A 140 2.51 2.39 11.69
N HIS A 141 2.36 2.09 12.96
CA HIS A 141 3.38 2.35 13.98
C HIS A 141 4.71 1.65 13.66
N PHE A 142 4.69 0.38 13.39
CA PHE A 142 5.91 -0.34 13.07
C PHE A 142 6.56 0.18 11.80
N ALA A 143 5.75 0.53 10.80
CA ALA A 143 6.25 1.10 9.55
C ALA A 143 6.90 2.47 9.77
N ALA A 144 6.28 3.36 10.54
CA ALA A 144 6.85 4.66 10.88
C ALA A 144 8.15 4.52 11.71
N GLU A 145 8.18 3.59 12.66
CA GLU A 145 9.39 3.32 13.45
C GLU A 145 10.53 2.79 12.56
N ASN A 146 10.25 1.97 11.56
CA ASN A 146 11.25 1.53 10.59
C ASN A 146 11.81 2.70 9.77
N VAL A 147 10.95 3.60 9.29
CA VAL A 147 11.40 4.83 8.60
C VAL A 147 12.23 5.70 9.55
N ARG A 148 11.81 5.86 10.81
CA ARG A 148 12.55 6.62 11.82
C ARG A 148 13.93 6.01 12.08
N LYS A 149 14.01 4.69 12.21
CA LYS A 149 15.29 3.97 12.37
C LYS A 149 16.20 4.19 11.16
N GLN A 150 15.66 4.12 9.95
CA GLN A 150 16.41 4.41 8.72
C GLN A 150 16.97 5.84 8.74
N LEU A 151 16.16 6.82 9.14
CA LEU A 151 16.56 8.22 9.28
C LEU A 151 17.63 8.44 10.36
N THR A 152 17.57 7.69 11.46
CA THR A 152 18.47 7.90 12.63
C THR A 152 19.79 7.16 12.48
N TYR A 153 19.74 5.90 12.03
CA TYR A 153 20.91 5.01 12.09
C TYR A 153 21.61 4.81 10.75
N SER A 154 21.00 5.22 9.63
CA SER A 154 21.61 5.09 8.31
C SER A 154 22.43 6.36 7.99
N SER A 155 23.74 6.30 8.25
CA SER A 155 24.67 7.41 7.96
C SER A 155 24.81 7.72 6.47
N GLY A 156 24.55 6.72 5.60
CA GLY A 156 24.67 6.84 4.14
C GLY A 156 23.34 7.09 3.43
N LEU A 157 22.28 7.56 4.11
CA LEU A 157 20.99 7.83 3.50
C LEU A 157 21.06 9.06 2.60
N LYS A 158 20.98 8.86 1.28
CA LYS A 158 21.16 9.90 0.24
C LYS A 158 19.90 10.77 0.10
N ASN A 159 18.73 10.14 0.10
CA ASN A 159 17.43 10.80 -0.11
C ASN A 159 16.69 11.12 1.19
N ARG A 160 17.43 11.57 2.21
CA ARG A 160 16.95 11.85 3.56
C ARG A 160 15.69 12.73 3.60
N LYS A 161 15.59 13.73 2.71
CA LYS A 161 14.42 14.63 2.65
C LYS A 161 13.14 13.89 2.28
N GLU A 162 13.19 12.95 1.34
CA GLU A 162 12.05 12.15 0.91
C GLU A 162 11.61 11.17 2.02
N PHE A 163 12.56 10.49 2.67
CA PHE A 163 12.27 9.64 3.84
C PHE A 163 11.67 10.45 5.00
N TRP A 164 12.16 11.67 5.25
CA TRP A 164 11.61 12.55 6.26
C TRP A 164 10.17 12.98 5.94
N ALA A 165 9.89 13.34 4.69
CA ALA A 165 8.54 13.66 4.24
C ALA A 165 7.59 12.46 4.41
N THR A 166 8.06 11.25 4.05
CA THR A 166 7.32 10.00 4.23
C THR A 166 7.05 9.72 5.71
N TYR A 167 8.05 9.85 6.58
CA TYR A 167 7.90 9.71 8.02
C TYR A 167 6.81 10.65 8.56
N LYS A 168 6.89 11.94 8.22
CA LYS A 168 5.88 12.93 8.64
C LYS A 168 4.48 12.60 8.13
N ALA A 169 4.36 12.14 6.89
CA ALA A 169 3.07 11.79 6.31
C ALA A 169 2.43 10.59 7.03
N ILE A 170 3.24 9.61 7.41
CA ILE A 170 2.77 8.44 8.16
C ILE A 170 2.56 8.83 9.62
N GLU A 171 3.51 9.50 10.26
CA GLU A 171 3.41 9.94 11.65
C GLU A 171 2.17 10.83 11.84
N GLY A 172 1.93 11.78 10.94
CA GLY A 172 0.77 12.67 10.99
C GLY A 172 -0.59 11.94 10.94
N SER A 173 -0.65 10.75 10.36
CA SER A 173 -1.88 9.95 10.28
C SER A 173 -2.12 9.04 11.50
N TRP A 174 -1.15 8.94 12.41
CA TRP A 174 -1.07 7.97 13.52
C TRP A 174 -2.10 8.11 14.63
N PHE A 175 -2.69 9.23 14.75
CA PHE A 175 -3.11 9.77 16.04
C PHE A 175 -4.57 9.55 16.41
N CYS A 176 -5.20 8.57 15.81
CA CYS A 176 -6.55 8.20 16.19
C CYS A 176 -6.72 6.69 16.30
N ILE A 177 -5.75 5.97 16.96
CA ILE A 177 -5.81 4.50 17.10
C ILE A 177 -7.17 4.09 17.67
N VAL A 178 -7.58 4.68 18.77
CA VAL A 178 -8.86 4.39 19.40
C VAL A 178 -10.03 4.78 18.50
N ALA A 179 -9.96 5.94 17.83
CA ALA A 179 -11.01 6.36 16.91
C ALA A 179 -11.05 5.47 15.66
N SER A 180 -9.90 5.15 15.06
CA SER A 180 -9.84 4.25 13.89
C SER A 180 -10.40 2.86 14.24
N TRP A 181 -10.10 2.35 15.43
CA TRP A 181 -10.68 1.11 15.94
C TRP A 181 -12.20 1.24 16.16
N ALA A 182 -12.65 2.34 16.76
CA ALA A 182 -14.07 2.54 17.03
C ALA A 182 -14.91 2.66 15.75
N PHE A 183 -14.38 3.28 14.70
CA PHE A 183 -15.05 3.50 13.42
C PHE A 183 -14.74 2.45 12.33
N ASP A 184 -13.97 1.41 12.64
CA ASP A 184 -13.51 0.39 11.67
C ASP A 184 -12.70 0.94 10.50
N SER A 185 -12.30 2.19 10.54
CA SER A 185 -11.61 2.85 9.44
C SER A 185 -10.82 4.05 9.92
N GLY A 186 -9.54 4.07 9.58
CA GLY A 186 -8.73 5.28 9.73
C GLY A 186 -9.12 6.40 8.76
N MET A 187 -9.96 6.10 7.76
CA MET A 187 -10.44 7.05 6.74
C MET A 187 -11.84 7.57 7.02
N ALA A 188 -12.48 7.15 8.13
CA ALA A 188 -13.80 7.66 8.51
C ALA A 188 -13.79 9.19 8.64
N PRO A 189 -14.85 9.89 8.19
CA PRO A 189 -14.92 11.35 8.25
C PRO A 189 -14.79 11.89 9.67
N GLU A 190 -15.30 11.16 10.66
CA GLU A 190 -15.12 11.51 12.07
C GLU A 190 -13.65 11.44 12.50
N VAL A 191 -12.91 10.43 12.05
CA VAL A 191 -11.47 10.31 12.31
C VAL A 191 -10.69 11.43 11.65
N ALA A 192 -11.05 11.82 10.43
CA ALA A 192 -10.44 12.96 9.75
C ALA A 192 -10.67 14.28 10.51
N ARG A 193 -11.88 14.50 11.04
CA ARG A 193 -12.19 15.67 11.88
C ARG A 193 -11.42 15.68 13.20
N LEU A 194 -11.29 14.54 13.86
CA LEU A 194 -10.48 14.40 15.08
C LEU A 194 -8.99 14.69 14.84
N ARG A 195 -8.46 14.27 13.68
CA ARG A 195 -7.07 14.60 13.29
C ARG A 195 -6.88 16.09 13.09
N ARG A 196 -7.83 16.74 12.42
CA ARG A 196 -7.79 18.20 12.23
C ARG A 196 -7.85 18.92 13.57
N PHE A 197 -8.81 18.58 14.43
CA PHE A 197 -8.92 19.13 15.79
C PHE A 197 -7.62 19.00 16.58
N ARG A 198 -6.99 17.84 16.54
CA ARG A 198 -5.69 17.64 17.19
C ARG A 198 -4.62 18.59 16.62
N GLY A 199 -4.50 18.67 15.28
CA GLY A 199 -3.48 19.51 14.63
C GLY A 199 -3.69 21.00 14.86
N GLU A 200 -4.91 21.46 14.78
CA GLU A 200 -5.28 22.88 14.84
C GLU A 200 -5.52 23.39 16.25
N VAL A 201 -6.02 22.53 17.17
CA VAL A 201 -6.44 22.96 18.51
C VAL A 201 -5.51 22.40 19.60
N LEU A 202 -5.25 21.10 19.59
CA LEU A 202 -4.45 20.49 20.66
C LEU A 202 -2.95 20.77 20.50
N TRP A 203 -2.41 20.56 19.31
CA TRP A 203 -0.97 20.66 19.07
C TRP A 203 -0.37 22.06 19.32
N PRO A 204 -1.02 23.20 19.05
CA PRO A 204 -0.51 24.52 19.35
C PRO A 204 -0.38 24.81 20.86
N THR A 205 -1.18 24.15 21.71
CA THR A 205 -1.21 24.40 23.15
C THR A 205 -0.23 23.49 23.91
N ARG A 206 0.33 23.98 25.03
CA ARG A 206 1.20 23.16 25.90
C ARG A 206 0.47 21.95 26.48
N PRO A 207 -0.74 22.09 27.08
CA PRO A 207 -1.47 20.96 27.64
C PRO A 207 -1.94 19.99 26.55
N GLY A 208 -2.35 20.50 25.38
CA GLY A 208 -2.73 19.66 24.25
C GLY A 208 -1.58 18.79 23.74
N ARG A 209 -0.35 19.35 23.65
CA ARG A 209 0.83 18.55 23.30
C ARG A 209 1.14 17.48 24.35
N ALA A 210 0.99 17.80 25.65
CA ALA A 210 1.18 16.82 26.71
C ALA A 210 0.18 15.67 26.61
N PHE A 211 -1.11 16.00 26.43
CA PHE A 211 -2.17 15.01 26.19
C PHE A 211 -1.89 14.15 24.95
N VAL A 212 -1.53 14.76 23.85
CA VAL A 212 -1.21 14.05 22.61
C VAL A 212 -0.04 13.10 22.82
N ARG A 213 1.05 13.50 23.49
CA ARG A 213 2.19 12.61 23.80
C ARG A 213 1.80 11.46 24.73
N TRP A 214 0.98 11.73 25.75
CA TRP A 214 0.44 10.70 26.64
C TRP A 214 -0.41 9.71 25.87
N TYR A 215 -1.34 10.20 25.05
CA TYR A 215 -2.20 9.38 24.22
C TYR A 215 -1.39 8.49 23.26
N TYR A 216 -0.29 8.99 22.72
CA TYR A 216 0.59 8.23 21.85
C TYR A 216 1.32 7.10 22.55
N ARG A 217 1.69 7.32 23.77
CA ARG A 217 2.39 6.33 24.57
C ARG A 217 1.44 5.20 24.99
N ASN A 218 0.20 5.54 25.31
CA ASN A 218 -0.74 4.63 25.97
C ASN A 218 -1.93 4.21 25.06
N GLY A 219 -2.14 4.86 23.92
CA GLY A 219 -3.33 4.67 23.06
C GLY A 219 -3.47 3.26 22.51
N HIS A 220 -2.37 2.54 22.28
CA HIS A 220 -2.40 1.17 21.83
C HIS A 220 -2.87 0.22 22.94
N GLU A 221 -2.32 0.37 24.15
CA GLU A 221 -2.74 -0.40 25.32
C GLU A 221 -4.19 -0.12 25.67
N LEU A 222 -4.58 1.15 25.62
CA LEU A 222 -5.97 1.57 25.84
C LEU A 222 -6.91 0.91 24.83
N MET A 223 -6.55 0.86 23.55
CA MET A 223 -7.34 0.18 22.52
C MET A 223 -7.44 -1.32 22.79
N LEU A 224 -6.34 -1.97 23.19
CA LEU A 224 -6.34 -3.40 23.54
C LEU A 224 -7.22 -3.68 24.76
N LEU A 225 -7.20 -2.83 25.77
CA LEU A 225 -8.06 -2.94 26.95
C LEU A 225 -9.55 -2.79 26.56
N LEU A 226 -9.87 -1.76 25.80
CA LEU A 226 -11.23 -1.51 25.30
C LEU A 226 -11.73 -2.66 24.41
N SER A 227 -10.87 -3.27 23.61
CA SER A 227 -11.26 -4.39 22.73
C SER A 227 -11.69 -5.65 23.48
N LYS A 228 -11.27 -5.81 24.75
CA LYS A 228 -11.66 -6.95 25.61
C LYS A 228 -13.03 -6.76 26.27
N VAL A 229 -13.60 -5.56 26.26
CA VAL A 229 -14.87 -5.24 26.90
C VAL A 229 -16.00 -5.32 25.87
N PRO A 230 -16.96 -6.25 26.03
CA PRO A 230 -18.11 -6.33 25.12
C PRO A 230 -18.88 -5.01 25.08
N GLY A 231 -19.22 -4.54 23.89
CA GLY A 231 -19.94 -3.28 23.69
C GLY A 231 -19.11 -2.00 23.80
N ALA A 232 -17.88 -2.02 24.31
CA ALA A 232 -17.03 -0.84 24.45
C ALA A 232 -16.84 -0.09 23.14
N ARG A 233 -16.77 -0.80 22.04
CA ARG A 233 -16.63 -0.21 20.71
C ARG A 233 -17.81 0.69 20.33
N ILE A 234 -19.03 0.26 20.63
CA ILE A 234 -20.25 1.01 20.37
C ILE A 234 -20.27 2.27 21.23
N CYS A 235 -19.97 2.14 22.53
CA CYS A 235 -19.90 3.27 23.46
C CYS A 235 -18.85 4.30 23.05
N VAL A 236 -17.64 3.86 22.71
CA VAL A 236 -16.56 4.75 22.26
C VAL A 236 -16.94 5.42 20.94
N ARG A 237 -17.54 4.72 20.00
CA ARG A 237 -18.03 5.30 18.74
C ARG A 237 -19.09 6.37 18.98
N ALA A 238 -20.05 6.11 19.87
CA ALA A 238 -21.09 7.07 20.22
C ALA A 238 -20.49 8.34 20.88
N ALA A 239 -19.60 8.16 21.87
CA ALA A 239 -18.92 9.26 22.55
C ALA A 239 -18.09 10.11 21.56
N LEU A 240 -17.32 9.47 20.69
CA LEU A 240 -16.52 10.17 19.68
C LEU A 240 -17.40 10.90 18.65
N ARG A 241 -18.54 10.34 18.24
CA ARG A 241 -19.51 11.02 17.37
C ARG A 241 -20.08 12.26 18.03
N ALA A 242 -20.51 12.15 19.26
CA ALA A 242 -21.00 13.29 20.04
C ALA A 242 -19.92 14.39 20.15
N PHE A 243 -18.68 14.00 20.48
CA PHE A 243 -17.58 14.93 20.55
C PHE A 243 -17.30 15.61 19.19
N VAL A 244 -17.24 14.84 18.11
CA VAL A 244 -17.04 15.35 16.75
C VAL A 244 -18.17 16.30 16.33
N PHE A 245 -19.41 16.05 16.75
CA PHE A 245 -20.55 16.93 16.48
C PHE A 245 -20.38 18.30 17.13
N LEU A 246 -19.80 18.37 18.33
CA LEU A 246 -19.53 19.60 19.06
C LEU A 246 -18.33 20.40 18.49
N LEU A 247 -17.49 19.80 17.65
CA LEU A 247 -16.39 20.51 17.03
C LEU A 247 -16.88 21.49 15.97
N PRO A 248 -16.30 22.69 15.87
CA PRO A 248 -16.68 23.70 14.88
C PRO A 248 -16.60 23.13 13.46
N LYS A 249 -17.67 23.36 12.71
CA LYS A 249 -17.73 23.04 11.27
C LYS A 249 -16.90 24.08 10.52
N ARG A 250 -15.61 23.83 10.35
CA ARG A 250 -14.75 24.58 9.41
C ARG A 250 -14.42 23.72 8.20
#